data_ade4cbbe804c020bdcf22195dcf92e53
#
_entry.id   ade4cbbe804c020bdcf22195dcf92e53
#
_cell.length_a   1.000
_cell.length_b   1.000
_cell.length_c   1.000
_cell.angle_alpha   90.00
_cell.angle_beta   90.00
_cell.angle_gamma   90.00
#
_symmetry.space_group_name_H-M   'P 1'
#
loop_
_entity.id
_entity.type
_entity.pdbx_description
1 polymer ?
#
loop_
_entity_poly.entity_id
_entity_poly.type
_entity_poly.pdbx_seq_one_letter_code
_entity_poly.pdbx_strand_id
1 'polypeptide(L)' 'MTIRTNLDVMMAKRKIGVGELAEQIGITPANVSILKNGRAKAVRFTTLDAICKALDCQPGDILEWEDDD' A
#
# COMPACT_ATOMS: atom_id res chain seq x y z
N MET A 1 -15.40 -9.30 9.11
CA MET A 1 -14.37 -8.28 9.48
C MET A 1 -13.15 -8.46 8.62
N THR A 2 -12.79 -7.42 7.91
CA THR A 2 -11.71 -7.52 6.93
C THR A 2 -10.93 -6.21 6.91
N ILE A 3 -9.62 -6.31 6.84
CA ILE A 3 -8.76 -5.16 6.53
C ILE A 3 -8.59 -5.14 5.02
N ARG A 4 -8.95 -4.02 4.40
CA ARG A 4 -8.76 -3.79 2.97
C ARG A 4 -7.58 -2.88 2.73
N THR A 5 -6.90 -3.10 1.62
CA THR A 5 -5.89 -2.15 1.20
C THR A 5 -6.44 -1.29 0.06
N ASN A 6 -6.17 0.00 0.13
CA ASN A 6 -6.49 0.96 -0.91
C ASN A 6 -5.22 1.52 -1.54
N LEU A 7 -4.14 0.74 -1.50
CA LEU A 7 -2.87 1.15 -2.06
C LEU A 7 -2.99 1.43 -3.56
N ASP A 8 -3.74 0.60 -4.28
CA ASP A 8 -3.99 0.79 -5.70
C ASP A 8 -4.65 2.14 -5.98
N VAL A 9 -5.61 2.53 -5.15
CA VAL A 9 -6.30 3.82 -5.28
C VAL A 9 -5.33 4.97 -5.08
N MET A 10 -4.50 4.89 -4.02
CA MET A 10 -3.54 5.95 -3.73
C MET A 10 -2.45 6.04 -4.79
N MET A 11 -1.99 4.90 -5.30
CA MET A 11 -1.01 4.88 -6.40
C MET A 11 -1.59 5.56 -7.65
N ALA A 12 -2.85 5.27 -7.96
CA ALA A 12 -3.53 5.90 -9.10
C ALA A 12 -3.67 7.41 -8.89
N LYS A 13 -4.04 7.83 -7.68
CA LYS A 13 -4.16 9.27 -7.36
C LYS A 13 -2.84 10.01 -7.51
N ARG A 14 -1.73 9.37 -7.18
CA ARG A 14 -0.40 9.97 -7.28
C ARG A 14 0.28 9.67 -8.62
N LYS A 15 -0.37 8.90 -9.49
CA LYS A 15 0.13 8.53 -10.81
C LYS A 15 1.50 7.86 -10.72
N ILE A 16 1.67 6.96 -9.76
CA ILE A 16 2.92 6.24 -9.53
C ILE A 16 2.69 4.76 -9.82
N GLY A 17 3.61 4.14 -10.57
CA GLY A 17 3.54 2.73 -10.90
C GLY A 17 4.23 1.85 -9.86
N VAL A 18 4.00 0.53 -10.01
CA VAL A 18 4.56 -0.49 -9.10
C VAL A 18 6.08 -0.41 -9.02
N GLY A 19 6.76 -0.35 -10.17
CA GLY A 19 8.22 -0.30 -10.22
C GLY A 19 8.78 0.96 -9.57
N GLU A 20 8.14 2.09 -9.82
CA GLU A 20 8.57 3.36 -9.25
C GLU A 20 8.40 3.39 -7.73
N LEU A 21 7.25 2.92 -7.25
CA LEU A 21 7.01 2.86 -5.81
C LEU A 21 7.99 1.91 -5.14
N ALA A 22 8.21 0.73 -5.73
CA ALA A 22 9.13 -0.26 -5.20
C ALA A 22 10.53 0.33 -5.04
N GLU A 23 11.00 1.06 -6.05
CA GLU A 23 12.30 1.72 -6.00
C GLU A 23 12.37 2.75 -4.88
N GLN A 24 11.33 3.56 -4.72
CA GLN A 24 11.29 4.61 -3.71
C GLN A 24 11.29 4.06 -2.29
N ILE A 25 10.60 2.94 -2.05
CA ILE A 25 10.47 2.40 -0.70
C ILE A 25 11.44 1.25 -0.41
N GLY A 26 12.23 0.85 -1.40
CA GLY A 26 13.29 -0.14 -1.19
C GLY A 26 12.83 -1.57 -1.05
N ILE A 27 11.71 -1.93 -1.68
CA ILE A 27 11.25 -3.33 -1.74
C ILE A 27 11.11 -3.75 -3.20
N THR A 28 10.82 -5.04 -3.42
CA THR A 28 10.69 -5.55 -4.79
C THR A 28 9.34 -5.16 -5.39
N PRO A 29 9.26 -5.02 -6.73
CA PRO A 29 7.97 -4.80 -7.40
C PRO A 29 6.96 -5.91 -7.09
N ALA A 30 7.42 -7.16 -6.93
CA ALA A 30 6.54 -8.26 -6.55
C ALA A 30 5.87 -8.00 -5.20
N ASN A 31 6.62 -7.51 -4.22
CA ASN A 31 6.06 -7.18 -2.90
C ASN A 31 5.08 -6.02 -2.96
N VAL A 32 5.35 -5.01 -3.78
CA VAL A 32 4.39 -3.91 -3.99
C VAL A 32 3.10 -4.45 -4.61
N SER A 33 3.21 -5.35 -5.59
CA SER A 33 2.02 -5.95 -6.23
C SER A 33 1.20 -6.78 -5.24
N ILE A 34 1.85 -7.51 -4.34
CA ILE A 34 1.15 -8.28 -3.30
C ILE A 34 0.34 -7.35 -2.40
N LEU A 35 0.94 -6.24 -1.97
CA LEU A 35 0.25 -5.24 -1.16
C LEU A 35 -0.88 -4.56 -1.94
N LYS A 36 -0.59 -4.17 -3.18
CA LYS A 36 -1.56 -3.49 -4.04
C LYS A 36 -2.80 -4.34 -4.30
N ASN A 37 -2.61 -5.64 -4.51
CA ASN A 37 -3.71 -6.56 -4.83
C ASN A 37 -4.42 -7.12 -3.59
N GLY A 38 -4.05 -6.67 -2.40
CA GLY A 38 -4.70 -7.10 -1.17
C GLY A 38 -4.36 -8.52 -0.75
N ARG A 39 -3.27 -9.09 -1.24
CA ARG A 39 -2.85 -10.45 -0.92
C ARG A 39 -1.92 -10.54 0.28
N ALA A 40 -1.42 -9.41 0.75
CA ALA A 40 -0.53 -9.39 1.89
C ALA A 40 -1.29 -9.73 3.15
N LYS A 41 -0.73 -10.61 3.96
CA LYS A 41 -1.28 -10.97 5.28
C LYS A 41 -0.74 -10.08 6.38
N ALA A 42 0.31 -9.35 6.11
CA ALA A 42 0.95 -8.46 7.07
C ALA A 42 1.72 -7.37 6.32
N VAL A 43 1.90 -6.25 6.96
CA VAL A 43 2.78 -5.18 6.48
C VAL A 43 3.55 -4.65 7.67
N ARG A 44 4.85 -4.46 7.50
CA ARG A 44 5.69 -3.88 8.56
C ARG A 44 5.42 -2.40 8.66
N PHE A 45 5.45 -1.87 9.87
CA PHE A 45 5.29 -0.43 10.07
C PHE A 45 6.35 0.38 9.33
N THR A 46 7.57 -0.14 9.22
CA THR A 46 8.62 0.53 8.44
C THR A 46 8.26 0.64 6.97
N THR A 47 7.65 -0.41 6.41
CA THR A 47 7.17 -0.39 5.02
C THR A 47 6.00 0.57 4.88
N LEU A 48 5.05 0.52 5.80
CA LEU A 48 3.89 1.41 5.79
C LEU A 48 4.32 2.86 5.89
N ASP A 49 5.28 3.16 6.75
CA ASP A 49 5.86 4.49 6.90
C ASP A 49 6.45 4.98 5.58
N ALA A 50 7.24 4.13 4.92
CA ALA A 50 7.86 4.47 3.64
C ALA A 50 6.82 4.72 2.54
N ILE A 51 5.75 3.92 2.51
CA ILE A 51 4.65 4.11 1.56
C ILE A 51 3.96 5.45 1.80
N CYS A 52 3.63 5.76 3.05
CA CYS A 52 2.98 7.01 3.40
C CYS A 52 3.83 8.22 3.00
N LYS A 53 5.14 8.13 3.20
CA LYS A 53 6.08 9.17 2.80
C LYS A 53 6.12 9.32 1.28
N ALA A 54 6.23 8.21 0.55
CA ALA A 54 6.32 8.22 -0.91
C ALA A 54 5.06 8.75 -1.56
N LEU A 55 3.90 8.42 -1.01
CA LEU A 55 2.60 8.81 -1.57
C LEU A 55 2.01 10.05 -0.90
N ASP A 56 2.70 10.60 0.09
CA ASP A 56 2.23 11.76 0.85
C ASP A 56 0.80 11.55 1.35
N CYS A 57 0.63 10.50 2.15
CA CYS A 57 -0.68 10.13 2.66
C CYS A 57 -0.56 9.56 4.07
N GLN A 58 -1.70 9.24 4.67
CA GLN A 58 -1.80 8.67 6.00
C GLN A 58 -2.06 7.17 5.91
N PRO A 59 -1.73 6.38 6.96
CA PRO A 59 -2.05 4.95 6.95
C PRO A 59 -3.52 4.66 6.69
N GLY A 60 -4.43 5.51 7.17
CA GLY A 60 -5.86 5.35 6.92
C GLY A 60 -6.28 5.54 5.47
N ASP A 61 -5.41 6.13 4.65
CA ASP A 61 -5.63 6.23 3.21
C ASP A 61 -5.28 4.92 2.49
N ILE A 62 -4.47 4.07 3.13
CA ILE A 62 -3.96 2.83 2.54
C ILE A 62 -4.70 1.62 3.10
N LEU A 63 -5.01 1.64 4.38
CA LEU A 63 -5.65 0.53 5.09
C LEU A 63 -6.97 0.98 5.67
N GLU A 64 -7.99 0.13 5.55
CA GLU A 64 -9.25 0.39 6.23
C GLU A 64 -9.87 -0.93 6.70
N TRP A 65 -10.65 -0.83 7.75
CA TRP A 65 -11.39 -1.96 8.28
C TRP A 65 -12.81 -1.95 7.72
N GLU A 66 -13.28 -3.10 7.31
CA GLU A 66 -14.64 -3.29 6.85
C GLU A 66 -15.31 -4.40 7.65
N ASP A 67 -16.58 -4.18 7.95
CA ASP A 67 -17.43 -5.22 8.49
C ASP A 67 -18.12 -5.89 7.31
N ASP A 68 -17.84 -7.18 7.08
CA ASP A 68 -18.38 -7.91 5.94
C ASP A 68 -19.65 -8.69 6.28
N ASP A 69 -20.30 -8.37 7.36
CA ASP A 69 -21.62 -8.93 7.72
C ASP A 69 -22.76 -8.20 7.01
#